data_78be0f4ae0f42619774a7bd0e8419ce0
#
_entry.id   78be0f4ae0f42619774a7bd0e8419ce0
#
_cell.length_a   1.000
_cell.length_b   1.000
_cell.length_c   1.000
_cell.angle_alpha   90.00
_cell.angle_beta   90.00
_cell.angle_gamma   90.00
#
_symmetry.space_group_name_H-M   'P 1'
#
loop_
_entity.id
_entity.type
_entity.pdbx_description
1 polymer ?
#
loop_
_entity_poly.entity_id
_entity_poly.type
_entity_poly.pdbx_seq_one_letter_code
_entity_poly.pdbx_strand_id
1 'polypeptide(L)'
;RSKKVELLARCFDHSSQKMRFYKGFRMLTLGWSDGVTFMPLDFSLLSSTKSNINGIDERIDKRTCGYKRRKEALETAPSAIPDMIQRALASGVEASYVLMDTWFTQQPLIKSITEQGIDVIGMVKATNQRYSVDNKWVDLKNLYKLATPTNHHKDILRSVHTTMANGIPVKVVFIRNRNNHSRWL
;
A
#
# COMPACT_ATOMS: atom_id res chain seq x y z
N ARG A 1 2.85 -31.98 -6.78
CA ARG A 1 2.56 -30.68 -6.12
C ARG A 1 2.52 -30.92 -4.63
N SER A 2 3.55 -30.50 -3.90
CA SER A 2 3.71 -30.79 -2.48
C SER A 2 2.57 -30.19 -1.66
N LYS A 3 1.92 -31.00 -0.84
CA LYS A 3 1.00 -30.57 0.21
C LYS A 3 1.71 -30.23 1.52
N LYS A 4 3.06 -30.40 1.56
CA LYS A 4 3.90 -30.30 2.76
C LYS A 4 4.61 -28.94 2.87
N VAL A 5 4.37 -28.00 1.97
CA VAL A 5 4.99 -26.69 1.99
C VAL A 5 4.46 -25.92 3.21
N GLU A 6 5.37 -25.47 4.06
CA GLU A 6 5.07 -24.67 5.23
C GLU A 6 4.36 -23.36 4.83
N LEU A 7 3.40 -22.90 5.62
CA LEU A 7 2.62 -21.69 5.40
C LEU A 7 1.83 -21.66 4.06
N LEU A 8 1.67 -22.81 3.39
CA LEU A 8 0.86 -22.90 2.18
C LEU A 8 -0.57 -22.44 2.47
N ALA A 9 -1.11 -21.54 1.68
CA ALA A 9 -2.46 -21.00 1.85
C ALA A 9 -3.28 -21.07 0.56
N ARG A 10 -4.58 -20.86 0.68
CA ARG A 10 -5.46 -20.63 -0.48
C ARG A 10 -5.47 -19.14 -0.78
N CYS A 11 -4.85 -18.75 -1.87
CA CYS A 11 -4.77 -17.38 -2.33
C CYS A 11 -5.78 -17.14 -3.46
N PHE A 12 -6.48 -16.01 -3.39
CA PHE A 12 -7.37 -15.58 -4.46
C PHE A 12 -6.57 -14.96 -5.60
N ASP A 13 -6.83 -15.39 -6.83
CA ASP A 13 -6.22 -14.83 -8.01
C ASP A 13 -7.13 -13.76 -8.61
N HIS A 14 -6.72 -12.50 -8.48
CA HIS A 14 -7.42 -11.34 -9.02
C HIS A 14 -7.17 -11.13 -10.52
N SER A 15 -6.15 -11.77 -11.09
CA SER A 15 -5.76 -11.60 -12.48
C SER A 15 -6.51 -12.56 -13.43
N SER A 16 -7.02 -13.67 -12.91
CA SER A 16 -7.75 -14.62 -13.72
C SER A 16 -9.23 -14.24 -13.83
N GLN A 17 -9.75 -14.25 -15.05
CA GLN A 17 -11.19 -14.05 -15.32
C GLN A 17 -12.10 -15.06 -14.60
N LYS A 18 -11.53 -16.15 -14.06
CA LYS A 18 -12.26 -17.27 -13.45
C LYS A 18 -12.42 -17.14 -11.93
N MET A 19 -12.01 -16.06 -11.30
CA MET A 19 -12.16 -15.80 -9.85
C MET A 19 -11.92 -17.07 -8.99
N ARG A 20 -10.72 -17.67 -9.09
CA ARG A 20 -10.41 -18.94 -8.44
C ARG A 20 -9.41 -18.78 -7.30
N PHE A 21 -9.52 -19.69 -6.34
CA PHE A 21 -8.49 -19.84 -5.30
C PHE A 21 -7.43 -20.86 -5.74
N TYR A 22 -6.18 -20.48 -5.61
CA TYR A 22 -5.02 -21.35 -5.85
C TYR A 22 -4.25 -21.58 -4.55
N LYS A 23 -3.57 -22.72 -4.48
CA LYS A 23 -2.62 -22.98 -3.39
C LYS A 23 -1.31 -22.30 -3.69
N GLY A 24 -0.85 -21.45 -2.79
CA GLY A 24 0.37 -20.67 -2.98
C GLY A 24 0.56 -19.62 -1.91
N PHE A 25 1.24 -18.56 -2.29
CA PHE A 25 1.55 -17.39 -1.49
C PHE A 25 1.23 -16.14 -2.29
N ARG A 26 0.96 -15.05 -1.59
CA ARG A 26 0.99 -13.71 -2.18
C ARG A 26 2.35 -13.09 -1.89
N MET A 27 3.05 -12.64 -2.91
CA MET A 27 4.32 -11.95 -2.73
C MET A 27 4.07 -10.45 -2.63
N LEU A 28 4.47 -9.87 -1.51
CA LEU A 28 4.60 -8.43 -1.33
C LEU A 28 6.06 -8.07 -1.56
N THR A 29 6.33 -7.13 -2.43
CA THR A 29 7.69 -6.69 -2.75
C THR A 29 7.84 -5.20 -2.48
N LEU A 30 8.90 -4.82 -1.77
CA LEU A 30 9.39 -3.46 -1.68
C LEU A 30 10.53 -3.30 -2.69
N GLY A 31 10.45 -2.29 -3.52
CA GLY A 31 11.50 -1.95 -4.48
C GLY A 31 11.89 -0.48 -4.39
N TRP A 32 13.08 -0.17 -4.84
CA TRP A 32 13.58 1.19 -5.00
C TRP A 32 13.67 1.55 -6.48
N SER A 33 13.41 2.80 -6.81
CA SER A 33 13.56 3.30 -8.17
C SER A 33 13.99 4.75 -8.18
N ASP A 34 14.88 5.09 -9.10
CA ASP A 34 15.28 6.44 -9.46
C ASP A 34 14.44 7.04 -10.61
N GLY A 35 13.40 6.32 -11.05
CA GLY A 35 12.55 6.66 -12.20
C GLY A 35 12.97 5.98 -13.49
N VAL A 36 14.16 5.41 -13.57
CA VAL A 36 14.70 4.68 -14.73
C VAL A 36 14.99 3.22 -14.37
N THR A 37 15.64 3.01 -13.25
CA THR A 37 16.01 1.69 -12.72
C THR A 37 15.01 1.25 -11.66
N PHE A 38 14.74 -0.05 -11.60
CA PHE A 38 14.00 -0.66 -10.50
C PHE A 38 14.84 -1.74 -9.84
N MET A 39 15.00 -1.68 -8.53
CA MET A 39 15.75 -2.66 -7.74
C MET A 39 14.86 -3.21 -6.62
N PRO A 40 14.58 -4.51 -6.58
CA PRO A 40 13.89 -5.11 -5.44
C PRO A 40 14.79 -5.09 -4.21
N LEU A 41 14.25 -4.60 -3.09
CA LEU A 41 14.98 -4.46 -1.82
C LEU A 41 14.59 -5.54 -0.81
N ASP A 42 13.30 -5.79 -0.68
CA ASP A 42 12.76 -6.73 0.31
C ASP A 42 11.48 -7.38 -0.22
N PHE A 43 11.12 -8.53 0.31
CA PHE A 43 9.87 -9.19 -0.02
C PHE A 43 9.30 -9.95 1.18
N SER A 44 8.00 -10.15 1.20
CA SER A 44 7.32 -11.04 2.13
C SER A 44 6.40 -12.00 1.37
N LEU A 45 6.54 -13.30 1.63
CA LEU A 45 5.63 -14.31 1.10
C LEU A 45 4.43 -14.46 2.03
N LEU A 46 3.43 -13.63 1.80
CA LEU A 46 2.25 -13.58 2.65
C LEU A 46 1.38 -14.83 2.47
N SER A 47 1.05 -15.43 3.59
CA SER A 47 0.08 -16.50 3.74
C SER A 47 -1.26 -15.93 4.25
N SER A 48 -2.08 -16.73 4.88
CA SER A 48 -3.33 -16.29 5.50
C SER A 48 -3.63 -17.13 6.73
N THR A 49 -3.88 -16.48 7.84
CA THR A 49 -4.31 -17.18 9.07
C THR A 49 -5.65 -17.90 8.91
N LYS A 50 -6.54 -17.38 8.04
CA LYS A 50 -7.88 -17.93 7.82
C LYS A 50 -7.93 -19.06 6.78
N SER A 51 -7.02 -19.06 5.80
CA SER A 51 -7.00 -20.02 4.69
C SER A 51 -5.69 -20.80 4.60
N ASN A 52 -4.89 -20.77 5.66
CA ASN A 52 -3.67 -21.52 5.83
C ASN A 52 -3.95 -23.03 5.78
N ILE A 53 -3.16 -23.77 5.02
CA ILE A 53 -3.25 -25.23 4.89
C ILE A 53 -2.24 -25.90 5.83
N ASN A 54 -1.04 -25.31 5.96
CA ASN A 54 0.04 -25.78 6.84
C ASN A 54 0.53 -24.62 7.70
N GLY A 55 0.71 -24.86 8.98
CA GLY A 55 1.26 -23.89 9.94
C GLY A 55 2.78 -23.78 9.86
N ILE A 56 3.34 -23.04 10.81
CA ILE A 56 4.78 -22.98 11.07
C ILE A 56 5.19 -24.27 11.79
N ASP A 57 6.31 -24.87 11.42
CA ASP A 57 6.87 -26.05 12.10
C ASP A 57 7.25 -25.67 13.55
N GLU A 58 6.72 -26.42 14.51
CA GLU A 58 6.92 -26.15 15.95
C GLU A 58 8.38 -26.31 16.41
N ARG A 59 9.19 -27.06 15.64
CA ARG A 59 10.61 -27.33 15.93
C ARG A 59 11.52 -26.16 15.58
N ILE A 60 11.02 -25.11 14.92
CA ILE A 60 11.84 -23.97 14.54
C ILE A 60 12.19 -23.13 15.76
N ASP A 61 13.48 -22.82 15.91
CA ASP A 61 13.93 -21.91 16.97
C ASP A 61 13.35 -20.51 16.74
N LYS A 62 12.53 -20.08 17.71
CA LYS A 62 11.78 -18.82 17.67
C LYS A 62 12.65 -17.56 17.70
N ARG A 63 13.94 -17.70 18.04
CA ARG A 63 14.91 -16.60 18.09
C ARG A 63 15.50 -16.26 16.72
N THR A 64 15.35 -17.15 15.74
CA THR A 64 15.95 -17.01 14.41
C THR A 64 15.23 -15.99 13.52
N CYS A 65 15.95 -15.37 12.58
CA CYS A 65 15.34 -14.53 11.55
C CYS A 65 14.35 -15.33 10.70
N GLY A 66 14.61 -16.61 10.44
CA GLY A 66 13.70 -17.49 9.72
C GLY A 66 12.33 -17.62 10.40
N TYR A 67 12.28 -17.70 11.73
CA TYR A 67 11.01 -17.69 12.46
C TYR A 67 10.31 -16.33 12.38
N LYS A 68 11.05 -15.22 12.52
CA LYS A 68 10.48 -13.86 12.40
C LYS A 68 9.83 -13.65 11.03
N ARG A 69 10.48 -14.08 9.95
CA ARG A 69 9.94 -14.01 8.58
C ARG A 69 8.68 -14.88 8.41
N ARG A 70 8.60 -16.03 9.06
CA ARG A 70 7.40 -16.87 9.07
C ARG A 70 6.23 -16.23 9.80
N LYS A 71 6.49 -15.54 10.88
CA LYS A 71 5.47 -14.75 11.58
C LYS A 71 4.96 -13.61 10.72
N GLU A 72 5.86 -12.85 10.09
CA GLU A 72 5.54 -11.78 9.14
C GLU A 72 4.64 -12.30 8.00
N ALA A 73 4.89 -13.53 7.51
CA ALA A 73 4.07 -14.14 6.47
C ALA A 73 2.59 -14.36 6.86
N LEU A 74 2.27 -14.37 8.13
CA LEU A 74 0.89 -14.49 8.63
C LEU A 74 0.21 -13.13 8.82
N GLU A 75 0.92 -12.04 8.66
CA GLU A 75 0.39 -10.69 8.76
C GLU A 75 -0.38 -10.27 7.51
N THR A 76 -1.07 -9.14 7.61
CA THR A 76 -1.66 -8.48 6.43
C THR A 76 -0.59 -7.69 5.68
N ALA A 77 -0.75 -7.49 4.37
CA ALA A 77 0.20 -6.69 3.61
C ALA A 77 0.39 -5.27 4.18
N PRO A 78 -0.66 -4.52 4.58
CA PRO A 78 -0.48 -3.22 5.21
C PRO A 78 0.28 -3.25 6.54
N SER A 79 0.21 -4.37 7.29
CA SER A 79 0.94 -4.51 8.57
C SER A 79 2.42 -4.80 8.36
N ALA A 80 2.79 -5.50 7.29
CA ALA A 80 4.18 -5.84 7.00
C ALA A 80 4.98 -4.69 6.37
N ILE A 81 4.31 -3.75 5.66
CA ILE A 81 4.97 -2.66 4.93
C ILE A 81 5.84 -1.76 5.82
N PRO A 82 5.40 -1.29 7.00
CA PRO A 82 6.23 -0.43 7.84
C PRO A 82 7.57 -1.07 8.24
N ASP A 83 7.56 -2.35 8.59
CA ASP A 83 8.78 -3.08 8.95
C ASP A 83 9.71 -3.29 7.75
N MET A 84 9.15 -3.51 6.55
CA MET A 84 9.94 -3.62 5.31
C MET A 84 10.63 -2.28 4.99
N ILE A 85 9.93 -1.17 5.12
CA ILE A 85 10.48 0.18 4.91
C ILE A 85 11.58 0.46 5.94
N GLN A 86 11.33 0.16 7.22
CA GLN A 86 12.30 0.35 8.28
C GLN A 86 13.59 -0.44 8.01
N ARG A 87 13.49 -1.69 7.55
CA ARG A 87 14.67 -2.50 7.18
C ARG A 87 15.45 -1.87 6.02
N ALA A 88 14.77 -1.35 5.01
CA ALA A 88 15.41 -0.70 3.87
C ALA A 88 16.15 0.58 4.31
N LEU A 89 15.50 1.45 5.07
CA LEU A 89 16.09 2.69 5.60
C LEU A 89 17.29 2.37 6.52
N ALA A 90 17.15 1.39 7.41
CA ALA A 90 18.24 0.94 8.30
C ALA A 90 19.44 0.35 7.54
N SER A 91 19.23 -0.13 6.30
CA SER A 91 20.29 -0.61 5.40
C SER A 91 20.92 0.50 4.57
N GLY A 92 20.58 1.77 4.81
CA GLY A 92 21.16 2.93 4.12
C GLY A 92 20.49 3.23 2.77
N VAL A 93 19.31 2.69 2.49
CA VAL A 93 18.55 3.06 1.28
C VAL A 93 17.98 4.46 1.46
N GLU A 94 18.38 5.37 0.58
CA GLU A 94 17.86 6.74 0.54
C GLU A 94 16.65 6.81 -0.39
N ALA A 95 15.54 7.36 0.09
CA ALA A 95 14.34 7.61 -0.70
C ALA A 95 13.57 8.80 -0.12
N SER A 96 13.02 9.63 -0.99
CA SER A 96 12.19 10.78 -0.59
C SER A 96 10.74 10.40 -0.39
N TYR A 97 10.26 9.40 -1.13
CA TYR A 97 8.84 9.04 -1.17
C TYR A 97 8.64 7.53 -1.22
N VAL A 98 7.56 7.07 -0.58
CA VAL A 98 6.98 5.74 -0.81
C VAL A 98 5.83 5.88 -1.80
N LEU A 99 5.92 5.17 -2.93
CA LEU A 99 4.84 5.12 -3.93
C LEU A 99 3.92 3.93 -3.65
N MET A 100 2.62 4.17 -3.59
CA MET A 100 1.62 3.14 -3.30
C MET A 100 0.43 3.21 -4.25
N ASP A 101 -0.14 2.05 -4.54
CA ASP A 101 -1.42 1.97 -5.24
C ASP A 101 -2.61 2.20 -4.29
N THR A 102 -3.82 2.14 -4.86
CA THR A 102 -5.06 2.36 -4.11
C THR A 102 -5.34 1.35 -3.00
N TRP A 103 -4.73 0.15 -3.03
CA TRP A 103 -4.90 -0.88 -2.01
C TRP A 103 -4.20 -0.52 -0.71
N PHE A 104 -3.08 0.19 -0.82
CA PHE A 104 -2.24 0.54 0.31
C PHE A 104 -2.45 1.99 0.78
N THR A 105 -3.10 2.84 -0.02
CA THR A 105 -3.33 4.25 0.31
C THR A 105 -4.44 4.39 1.36
N GLN A 106 -4.13 3.94 2.56
CA GLN A 106 -5.02 3.98 3.72
C GLN A 106 -4.37 4.80 4.83
N GLN A 107 -5.18 5.59 5.52
CA GLN A 107 -4.71 6.53 6.54
C GLN A 107 -3.79 5.92 7.61
N PRO A 108 -4.08 4.76 8.22
CA PRO A 108 -3.19 4.20 9.25
C PRO A 108 -1.80 3.85 8.69
N LEU A 109 -1.74 3.36 7.45
CA LEU A 109 -0.47 3.02 6.80
C LEU A 109 0.31 4.29 6.42
N ILE A 110 -0.35 5.30 5.86
CA ILE A 110 0.27 6.60 5.56
C ILE A 110 0.90 7.16 6.83
N LYS A 111 0.17 7.18 7.95
CA LYS A 111 0.68 7.64 9.24
C LYS A 111 1.93 6.89 9.67
N SER A 112 1.88 5.57 9.65
CA SER A 112 3.01 4.73 10.07
C SER A 112 4.26 4.90 9.18
N ILE A 113 4.09 5.24 7.90
CA ILE A 113 5.20 5.52 7.00
C ILE A 113 5.77 6.92 7.25
N THR A 114 4.92 7.93 7.37
CA THR A 114 5.38 9.31 7.62
C THR A 114 6.05 9.48 8.98
N GLU A 115 5.67 8.69 9.98
CA GLU A 115 6.36 8.63 11.28
C GLU A 115 7.80 8.09 11.18
N GLN A 116 8.16 7.42 10.08
CA GLN A 116 9.54 7.00 9.79
C GLN A 116 10.36 8.07 9.05
N GLY A 117 9.80 9.26 8.82
CA GLY A 117 10.48 10.38 8.19
C GLY A 117 10.50 10.33 6.66
N ILE A 118 9.65 9.54 6.02
CA ILE A 118 9.54 9.45 4.57
C ILE A 118 8.11 9.79 4.12
N ASP A 119 7.99 10.58 3.05
CA ASP A 119 6.69 11.00 2.53
C ASP A 119 6.01 9.90 1.70
N VAL A 120 4.71 10.07 1.47
CA VAL A 120 3.90 9.09 0.73
C VAL A 120 3.25 9.75 -0.47
N ILE A 121 3.35 9.09 -1.62
CA ILE A 121 2.55 9.39 -2.81
C ILE A 121 1.68 8.17 -3.11
N GLY A 122 0.37 8.31 -3.05
CA GLY A 122 -0.55 7.21 -3.26
C GLY A 122 -1.77 7.57 -4.10
N MET A 123 -2.24 6.62 -4.86
CA MET A 123 -3.51 6.75 -5.57
C MET A 123 -4.67 6.55 -4.60
N VAL A 124 -5.70 7.39 -4.68
CA VAL A 124 -6.85 7.36 -3.78
C VAL A 124 -8.10 6.87 -4.51
N LYS A 125 -8.86 6.01 -3.87
CA LYS A 125 -10.22 5.63 -4.31
C LYS A 125 -11.28 6.48 -3.59
N ALA A 126 -12.41 6.72 -4.27
CA ALA A 126 -13.61 7.25 -3.65
C ALA A 126 -14.21 6.20 -2.69
N THR A 127 -13.75 6.23 -1.44
CA THR A 127 -14.18 5.36 -0.33
C THR A 127 -14.86 6.20 0.75
N ASN A 128 -15.06 5.62 1.92
CA ASN A 128 -15.58 6.35 3.11
C ASN A 128 -14.55 7.30 3.74
N GLN A 129 -13.36 7.45 3.17
CA GLN A 129 -12.34 8.37 3.64
C GLN A 129 -12.83 9.82 3.57
N ARG A 130 -12.57 10.57 4.63
CA ARG A 130 -13.00 11.97 4.76
C ARG A 130 -11.80 12.89 4.82
N TYR A 131 -12.03 14.11 4.34
CA TYR A 131 -11.04 15.19 4.28
C TYR A 131 -11.64 16.45 4.93
N SER A 132 -10.83 17.18 5.69
CA SER A 132 -11.26 18.40 6.36
C SER A 132 -10.98 19.62 5.48
N VAL A 133 -12.02 20.37 5.14
CA VAL A 133 -11.93 21.67 4.46
C VAL A 133 -12.80 22.63 5.22
N ASP A 134 -12.25 23.78 5.64
CA ASP A 134 -12.96 24.81 6.40
C ASP A 134 -13.75 24.24 7.59
N ASN A 135 -13.11 23.39 8.38
CA ASN A 135 -13.68 22.67 9.53
C ASN A 135 -14.88 21.75 9.20
N LYS A 136 -15.07 21.38 7.94
CA LYS A 136 -16.11 20.43 7.50
C LYS A 136 -15.46 19.16 6.93
N TRP A 137 -16.02 18.01 7.28
CA TRP A 137 -15.58 16.72 6.75
C TRP A 137 -16.33 16.41 5.47
N VAL A 138 -15.61 16.29 4.36
CA VAL A 138 -16.14 16.02 3.02
C VAL A 138 -15.58 14.73 2.46
N ASP A 139 -16.31 14.08 1.57
CA ASP A 139 -15.82 12.97 0.76
C ASP A 139 -14.99 13.48 -0.44
N LEU A 140 -14.37 12.56 -1.16
CA LEU A 140 -13.50 12.88 -2.30
C LEU A 140 -14.25 13.61 -3.43
N LYS A 141 -15.54 13.30 -3.67
CA LYS A 141 -16.34 13.96 -4.71
C LYS A 141 -16.65 15.40 -4.37
N ASN A 142 -16.99 15.67 -3.11
CA ASN A 142 -17.22 17.04 -2.64
C ASN A 142 -15.91 17.80 -2.53
N LEU A 143 -14.81 17.14 -2.13
CA LEU A 143 -13.46 17.73 -2.15
C LEU A 143 -13.08 18.22 -3.56
N TYR A 144 -13.39 17.46 -4.62
CA TYR A 144 -13.17 17.88 -5.99
C TYR A 144 -13.87 19.18 -6.34
N LYS A 145 -15.11 19.38 -5.88
CA LYS A 145 -15.86 20.63 -6.14
C LYS A 145 -15.25 21.84 -5.46
N LEU A 146 -14.67 21.64 -4.27
CA LEU A 146 -14.03 22.67 -3.46
C LEU A 146 -12.59 22.97 -3.88
N ALA A 147 -11.94 22.02 -4.54
CA ALA A 147 -10.55 22.14 -4.95
C ALA A 147 -10.37 23.24 -6.02
N THR A 148 -9.23 23.94 -5.95
CA THR A 148 -8.90 25.02 -6.89
C THR A 148 -8.55 24.45 -8.28
N PRO A 149 -9.13 24.97 -9.36
CA PRO A 149 -8.71 24.61 -10.72
C PRO A 149 -7.24 24.96 -10.95
N THR A 150 -6.52 24.11 -11.65
CA THR A 150 -5.10 24.32 -11.97
C THR A 150 -4.93 24.49 -13.46
N ASN A 151 -4.40 25.62 -13.89
CA ASN A 151 -4.16 25.93 -15.31
C ASN A 151 -2.71 25.67 -15.76
N HIS A 152 -1.83 25.28 -14.83
CA HIS A 152 -0.39 25.13 -15.10
C HIS A 152 0.00 23.83 -15.79
N HIS A 153 -0.87 22.81 -15.77
CA HIS A 153 -0.59 21.52 -16.38
C HIS A 153 -1.87 20.89 -16.92
N LYS A 154 -1.86 20.51 -18.21
CA LYS A 154 -3.05 20.00 -18.93
C LYS A 154 -3.70 18.76 -18.32
N ASP A 155 -2.90 17.95 -17.60
CA ASP A 155 -3.37 16.70 -17.01
C ASP A 155 -3.81 16.87 -15.55
N ILE A 156 -3.48 17.99 -14.89
CA ILE A 156 -3.93 18.30 -13.54
C ILE A 156 -5.16 19.19 -13.63
N LEU A 157 -6.29 18.67 -13.17
CA LEU A 157 -7.57 19.38 -13.22
C LEU A 157 -7.72 20.33 -12.03
N ARG A 158 -7.44 19.81 -10.83
CA ARG A 158 -7.60 20.54 -9.57
C ARG A 158 -6.61 20.03 -8.54
N SER A 159 -6.30 20.86 -7.55
CA SER A 159 -5.57 20.43 -6.36
C SER A 159 -6.06 21.16 -5.12
N VAL A 160 -5.87 20.54 -3.97
CA VAL A 160 -6.24 21.12 -2.68
C VAL A 160 -5.34 20.60 -1.58
N HIS A 161 -4.92 21.49 -0.70
CA HIS A 161 -4.31 21.12 0.58
C HIS A 161 -5.42 20.89 1.59
N THR A 162 -5.38 19.76 2.27
CA THR A 162 -6.42 19.35 3.21
C THR A 162 -5.81 18.48 4.30
N THR A 163 -6.63 18.06 5.24
CA THR A 163 -6.22 17.19 6.33
C THR A 163 -7.09 15.95 6.33
N MET A 164 -6.47 14.79 6.42
CA MET A 164 -7.18 13.53 6.67
C MET A 164 -7.59 13.44 8.14
N ALA A 165 -8.48 12.49 8.47
CA ALA A 165 -8.76 12.17 9.87
C ALA A 165 -7.42 11.93 10.62
N ASN A 166 -7.40 12.19 11.93
CA ASN A 166 -6.19 12.17 12.78
C ASN A 166 -5.11 13.22 12.43
N GLY A 167 -5.49 14.30 11.71
CA GLY A 167 -4.63 15.46 11.54
C GLY A 167 -3.49 15.29 10.50
N ILE A 168 -3.53 14.27 9.66
CA ILE A 168 -2.49 14.07 8.63
C ILE A 168 -2.69 15.09 7.50
N PRO A 169 -1.75 16.03 7.29
CA PRO A 169 -1.82 16.98 6.19
C PRO A 169 -1.53 16.26 4.86
N VAL A 170 -2.34 16.53 3.85
CA VAL A 170 -2.17 15.94 2.52
C VAL A 170 -2.48 16.96 1.42
N LYS A 171 -1.83 16.82 0.28
CA LYS A 171 -2.21 17.48 -0.97
C LYS A 171 -2.92 16.47 -1.85
N VAL A 172 -4.20 16.71 -2.12
CA VAL A 172 -4.97 15.89 -3.07
C VAL A 172 -4.92 16.53 -4.44
N VAL A 173 -4.51 15.76 -5.44
CA VAL A 173 -4.38 16.20 -6.83
C VAL A 173 -5.33 15.37 -7.69
N PHE A 174 -6.22 16.02 -8.40
CA PHE A 174 -7.15 15.40 -9.31
C PHE A 174 -6.60 15.47 -10.74
N ILE A 175 -6.29 14.32 -11.32
CA ILE A 175 -5.71 14.23 -12.66
C ILE A 175 -6.76 13.77 -13.67
N ARG A 176 -6.56 14.15 -14.92
CA ARG A 176 -7.42 13.73 -16.03
C ARG A 176 -7.30 12.24 -16.29
N ASN A 177 -8.41 11.54 -16.36
CA ASN A 177 -8.40 10.14 -16.72
C ASN A 177 -8.03 9.99 -18.21
N ARG A 178 -6.97 9.23 -18.51
CA ARG A 178 -6.49 9.04 -19.89
C ARG A 178 -7.49 8.32 -20.79
N ASN A 179 -8.27 7.40 -20.21
CA ASN A 179 -9.22 6.56 -20.95
C ASN A 179 -10.63 7.18 -21.01
N ASN A 180 -10.94 8.13 -20.14
CA ASN A 180 -12.23 8.79 -20.10
C ASN A 180 -12.05 10.25 -19.66
N HIS A 181 -11.92 11.15 -20.63
CA HIS A 181 -11.64 12.57 -20.40
C HIS A 181 -12.72 13.32 -19.61
N SER A 182 -13.93 12.77 -19.49
CA SER A 182 -15.01 13.33 -18.67
C SER A 182 -14.89 12.97 -17.19
N ARG A 183 -13.94 12.09 -16.82
CA ARG A 183 -13.71 11.66 -15.45
C ARG A 183 -12.31 12.05 -14.98
N TRP A 184 -12.18 12.21 -13.68
CA TRP A 184 -10.91 12.36 -12.98
C TRP A 184 -10.51 11.06 -12.30
N LEU A 185 -9.21 10.94 -12.02
CA LEU A 185 -8.58 9.92 -11.16
C LEU A 185 -8.16 10.59 -9.86
#